data_861971161d94cdc68c0d873e7e45635b
#
_entry.id   861971161d94cdc68c0d873e7e45635b
#
_cell.length_a   1.000
_cell.length_b   1.000
_cell.length_c   1.000
_cell.angle_alpha   90.00
_cell.angle_beta   90.00
_cell.angle_gamma   90.00
#
_symmetry.space_group_name_H-M   'P 1'
#
loop_
_entity.id
_entity.type
_entity.pdbx_description
1 polymer ?
#
loop_
_entity_poly.entity_id
_entity_poly.type
_entity_poly.pdbx_seq_one_letter_code
_entity_poly.pdbx_strand_id
1 'polypeptide(L)'
;FNSIPGQQELKAHLIEEVKGGKISHAQLFAGKAGHATLPMALAFVQYIFCENKQENDSCGTCASCKKVSDLQHPDLHFSFPTIQAISKTTNPLLAQWRTQIQEQPIFDLYHWTKRMDDKERKPIIGTEESLEIVKKLSLKSYEGGYKVMLIWMAEEMNATCANKLLKILEEPPAKTLFLLVTDVPCRS
;
A
#
# COMPACT_ATOMS: atom_id res chain seq x y z
N PHE A 1 9.94 -10.78 -2.13
CA PHE A 1 9.65 -11.27 -3.49
C PHE A 1 9.64 -12.80 -3.59
N ASN A 2 10.55 -13.49 -2.92
CA ASN A 2 10.68 -14.96 -3.03
C ASN A 2 9.43 -15.74 -2.56
N SER A 3 8.67 -15.21 -1.63
CA SER A 3 7.42 -15.81 -1.15
C SER A 3 6.24 -15.73 -2.14
N ILE A 4 6.39 -14.96 -3.21
CA ILE A 4 5.35 -14.77 -4.23
C ILE A 4 5.71 -15.61 -5.46
N PRO A 5 4.91 -16.61 -5.85
CA PRO A 5 5.21 -17.43 -7.01
C PRO A 5 5.05 -16.64 -8.32
N GLY A 6 5.89 -16.93 -9.31
CA GLY A 6 5.84 -16.31 -10.64
C GLY A 6 6.24 -14.84 -10.69
N GLN A 7 5.80 -14.14 -11.73
CA GLN A 7 5.98 -12.69 -11.93
C GLN A 7 7.46 -12.26 -11.99
N GLN A 8 8.36 -13.08 -12.55
CA GLN A 8 9.80 -12.82 -12.51
C GLN A 8 10.20 -11.53 -13.24
N GLU A 9 9.58 -11.24 -14.37
CA GLU A 9 9.84 -10.00 -15.12
C GLU A 9 9.45 -8.76 -14.31
N LEU A 10 8.26 -8.78 -13.68
CA LEU A 10 7.82 -7.69 -12.83
C LEU A 10 8.75 -7.50 -11.61
N LYS A 11 9.14 -8.57 -10.95
CA LYS A 11 10.08 -8.51 -9.82
C LYS A 11 11.42 -7.92 -10.24
N ALA A 12 11.97 -8.37 -11.36
CA ALA A 12 13.22 -7.85 -11.91
C ALA A 12 13.11 -6.36 -12.21
N HIS A 13 12.01 -5.92 -12.84
CA HIS A 13 11.75 -4.52 -13.13
C HIS A 13 11.71 -3.65 -11.85
N LEU A 14 10.95 -4.07 -10.83
CA LEU A 14 10.86 -3.36 -9.56
C LEU A 14 12.23 -3.28 -8.83
N ILE A 15 13.01 -4.33 -8.89
CA ILE A 15 14.37 -4.37 -8.32
C ILE A 15 15.28 -3.39 -9.04
N GLU A 16 15.25 -3.36 -10.37
CA GLU A 16 16.04 -2.44 -11.19
C GLU A 16 15.70 -0.97 -10.93
N GLU A 17 14.42 -0.63 -10.75
CA GLU A 17 14.02 0.73 -10.37
C GLU A 17 14.69 1.17 -9.06
N VAL A 18 14.70 0.30 -8.04
CA VAL A 18 15.33 0.60 -6.75
C VAL A 18 16.84 0.71 -6.88
N LYS A 19 17.49 -0.23 -7.57
CA LYS A 19 18.95 -0.21 -7.81
C LYS A 19 19.39 1.01 -8.60
N GLY A 20 18.60 1.39 -9.59
CA GLY A 20 18.87 2.56 -10.44
C GLY A 20 18.55 3.91 -9.77
N GLY A 21 17.92 3.90 -8.58
CA GLY A 21 17.50 5.11 -7.88
C GLY A 21 16.44 5.92 -8.62
N LYS A 22 15.71 5.29 -9.53
CA LYS A 22 14.69 5.91 -10.39
C LYS A 22 13.31 5.31 -10.13
N ILE A 23 12.89 5.33 -8.87
CA ILE A 23 11.58 4.82 -8.47
C ILE A 23 10.52 5.85 -8.88
N SER A 24 9.53 5.43 -9.67
CA SER A 24 8.38 6.28 -10.00
C SER A 24 7.63 6.66 -8.72
N HIS A 25 7.29 7.94 -8.58
CA HIS A 25 6.59 8.44 -7.38
C HIS A 25 5.14 7.94 -7.26
N ALA A 26 4.55 7.44 -8.32
CA ALA A 26 3.24 6.80 -8.30
C ALA A 26 3.26 5.55 -9.17
N GLN A 27 2.90 4.41 -8.59
CA GLN A 27 2.85 3.12 -9.27
C GLN A 27 1.52 2.43 -9.02
N LEU A 28 0.99 1.79 -10.06
CA LEU A 28 -0.25 1.05 -10.02
C LEU A 28 0.03 -0.47 -10.07
N PHE A 29 -0.33 -1.17 -9.02
CA PHE A 29 -0.34 -2.63 -8.95
C PHE A 29 -1.75 -3.12 -9.27
N ALA A 30 -1.99 -3.48 -10.53
CA ALA A 30 -3.29 -3.93 -11.00
C ALA A 30 -3.30 -5.44 -11.28
N GLY A 31 -4.36 -6.11 -10.87
CA GLY A 31 -4.56 -7.53 -11.10
C GLY A 31 -6.01 -7.92 -10.88
N LYS A 32 -6.36 -9.18 -11.17
CA LYS A 32 -7.66 -9.72 -10.79
C LYS A 32 -7.65 -10.09 -9.31
N ALA A 33 -8.81 -10.12 -8.69
CA ALA A 33 -8.97 -10.66 -7.33
C ALA A 33 -8.29 -12.03 -7.19
N GLY A 34 -7.52 -12.21 -6.12
CA GLY A 34 -6.71 -13.41 -5.91
C GLY A 34 -5.30 -13.40 -6.53
N HIS A 35 -4.98 -12.41 -7.35
CA HIS A 35 -3.62 -12.22 -7.84
C HIS A 35 -2.81 -11.40 -6.84
N ALA A 36 -1.89 -11.93 -6.16
CA ALA A 36 -1.05 -11.36 -5.09
C ALA A 36 -0.56 -9.90 -5.30
N THR A 37 -1.46 -8.97 -5.72
CA THR A 37 -1.15 -7.55 -5.99
C THR A 37 -0.70 -6.83 -4.72
N LEU A 38 -1.45 -6.97 -3.63
CA LEU A 38 -1.07 -6.42 -2.34
C LEU A 38 0.22 -7.05 -1.78
N PRO A 39 0.40 -8.38 -1.75
CA PRO A 39 1.68 -8.99 -1.39
C PRO A 39 2.85 -8.50 -2.25
N MET A 40 2.68 -8.29 -3.55
CA MET A 40 3.73 -7.78 -4.43
C MET A 40 4.10 -6.34 -4.07
N ALA A 41 3.12 -5.48 -3.84
CA ALA A 41 3.36 -4.10 -3.39
C ALA A 41 4.10 -4.07 -2.04
N LEU A 42 3.72 -4.93 -1.08
CA LEU A 42 4.40 -5.04 0.22
C LEU A 42 5.83 -5.57 0.09
N ALA A 43 6.07 -6.54 -0.80
CA ALA A 43 7.43 -7.03 -1.06
C ALA A 43 8.31 -5.94 -1.70
N PHE A 44 7.75 -5.11 -2.58
CA PHE A 44 8.43 -3.96 -3.15
C PHE A 44 8.78 -2.91 -2.08
N VAL A 45 7.84 -2.59 -1.20
CA VAL A 45 8.09 -1.71 -0.04
C VAL A 45 9.21 -2.26 0.84
N GLN A 46 9.16 -3.57 1.15
CA GLN A 46 10.21 -4.20 1.96
C GLN A 46 11.58 -4.11 1.29
N TYR A 47 11.64 -4.26 -0.03
CA TYR A 47 12.90 -4.08 -0.77
C TYR A 47 13.39 -2.63 -0.76
N ILE A 48 12.50 -1.64 -0.89
CA ILE A 48 12.85 -0.22 -0.80
C ILE A 48 13.49 0.11 0.55
N PHE A 49 12.87 -0.33 1.65
CA PHE A 49 13.33 -0.03 3.01
C PHE A 49 14.45 -0.94 3.51
N CYS A 50 14.73 -2.05 2.83
CA CYS A 50 15.76 -3.00 3.26
C CYS A 50 17.14 -2.31 3.36
N GLU A 51 17.78 -2.46 4.51
CA GLU A 51 19.14 -1.93 4.77
C GLU A 51 20.22 -2.79 4.10
N ASN A 52 19.96 -4.09 3.94
CA ASN A 52 20.92 -5.08 3.40
C ASN A 52 20.29 -5.81 2.19
N LYS A 53 20.00 -5.06 1.12
CA LYS A 53 19.39 -5.60 -0.10
C LYS A 53 20.23 -6.74 -0.69
N GLN A 54 19.57 -7.84 -1.00
CA GLN A 54 20.17 -8.95 -1.75
C GLN A 54 19.98 -8.69 -3.27
N GLU A 55 20.58 -9.52 -4.09
CA GLU A 55 20.51 -9.37 -5.54
C GLU A 55 19.07 -9.33 -6.07
N ASN A 56 18.23 -10.24 -5.58
CA ASN A 56 16.87 -10.45 -6.09
C ASN A 56 15.78 -10.32 -5.01
N ASP A 57 16.12 -9.92 -3.78
CA ASP A 57 15.13 -9.76 -2.71
C ASP A 57 15.66 -8.89 -1.56
N SER A 58 14.78 -8.54 -0.65
CA SER A 58 15.14 -7.98 0.66
C SER A 58 15.80 -9.04 1.54
N CYS A 59 16.63 -8.64 2.50
CA CYS A 59 17.28 -9.60 3.41
C CYS A 59 16.30 -10.27 4.39
N GLY A 60 15.13 -9.68 4.63
CA GLY A 60 14.11 -10.19 5.56
C GLY A 60 14.47 -10.11 7.04
N THR A 61 15.70 -9.77 7.40
CA THR A 61 16.21 -9.87 8.79
C THR A 61 16.61 -8.55 9.43
N CYS A 62 16.89 -7.50 8.66
CA CYS A 62 17.22 -6.18 9.20
C CYS A 62 16.03 -5.53 9.92
N ALA A 63 16.28 -4.50 10.69
CA ALA A 63 15.25 -3.82 11.49
C ALA A 63 14.09 -3.31 10.62
N SER A 64 14.40 -2.67 9.49
CA SER A 64 13.39 -2.18 8.55
C SER A 64 12.56 -3.29 7.92
N CYS A 65 13.18 -4.42 7.51
CA CYS A 65 12.45 -5.58 7.00
C CYS A 65 11.46 -6.15 8.02
N LYS A 66 11.86 -6.26 9.29
CA LYS A 66 10.97 -6.72 10.36
C LYS A 66 9.80 -5.77 10.57
N LYS A 67 10.06 -4.45 10.65
CA LYS A 67 9.00 -3.44 10.77
C LYS A 67 8.01 -3.49 9.61
N VAL A 68 8.48 -3.71 8.37
CA VAL A 68 7.59 -3.85 7.21
C VAL A 68 6.80 -5.15 7.27
N SER A 69 7.42 -6.27 7.64
CA SER A 69 6.73 -7.55 7.83
C SER A 69 5.62 -7.47 8.89
N ASP A 70 5.85 -6.71 9.94
CA ASP A 70 4.86 -6.44 11.00
C ASP A 70 3.86 -5.34 10.62
N LEU A 71 3.99 -4.75 9.40
CA LEU A 71 3.19 -3.62 8.92
C LEU A 71 3.23 -2.41 9.88
N GLN A 72 4.39 -2.18 10.51
CA GLN A 72 4.61 -1.16 11.53
C GLN A 72 5.81 -0.24 11.23
N HIS A 73 6.28 -0.22 9.98
CA HIS A 73 7.34 0.72 9.61
C HIS A 73 6.82 2.17 9.68
N PRO A 74 7.53 3.11 10.34
CA PRO A 74 7.02 4.46 10.60
C PRO A 74 6.78 5.29 9.33
N ASP A 75 7.52 4.98 8.25
CA ASP A 75 7.38 5.65 6.95
C ASP A 75 6.53 4.86 5.95
N LEU A 76 5.87 3.78 6.38
CA LEU A 76 4.87 3.04 5.61
C LEU A 76 3.47 3.35 6.13
N HIS A 77 2.68 3.99 5.31
CA HIS A 77 1.31 4.37 5.61
C HIS A 77 0.34 3.59 4.73
N PHE A 78 -0.82 3.27 5.30
CA PHE A 78 -1.89 2.55 4.62
C PHE A 78 -3.13 3.42 4.48
N SER A 79 -3.82 3.23 3.36
CA SER A 79 -5.19 3.63 3.16
C SER A 79 -5.96 2.50 2.49
N PHE A 80 -7.17 2.25 2.95
CA PHE A 80 -8.03 1.16 2.47
C PHE A 80 -9.49 1.53 2.70
N PRO A 81 -10.44 0.89 1.99
CA PRO A 81 -11.86 1.18 2.16
C PRO A 81 -12.34 0.91 3.57
N THR A 82 -13.15 1.83 4.10
CA THR A 82 -13.78 1.71 5.42
C THR A 82 -15.29 1.85 5.32
N ILE A 83 -16.01 1.17 6.20
CA ILE A 83 -17.45 1.37 6.36
C ILE A 83 -17.65 2.67 7.13
N GLN A 84 -18.18 3.69 6.48
CA GLN A 84 -18.25 5.06 7.01
C GLN A 84 -19.04 5.19 8.32
N ALA A 85 -19.95 4.27 8.59
CA ALA A 85 -20.67 4.19 9.86
C ALA A 85 -19.82 3.62 11.01
N ILE A 86 -18.69 2.97 10.72
CA ILE A 86 -17.76 2.43 11.72
C ILE A 86 -16.59 3.38 11.89
N SER A 87 -15.94 3.75 10.79
CA SER A 87 -14.85 4.72 10.78
C SER A 87 -14.79 5.45 9.46
N LYS A 88 -14.51 6.74 9.50
CA LYS A 88 -14.31 7.58 8.32
C LYS A 88 -12.87 7.56 7.82
N THR A 89 -11.96 7.04 8.63
CA THR A 89 -10.52 6.95 8.32
C THR A 89 -9.96 5.57 8.67
N THR A 90 -8.79 5.25 8.12
CA THR A 90 -8.14 3.95 8.33
C THR A 90 -7.48 3.81 9.70
N ASN A 91 -7.10 4.92 10.35
CA ASN A 91 -6.30 4.87 11.58
C ASN A 91 -6.88 3.96 12.67
N PRO A 92 -8.19 4.03 13.02
CA PRO A 92 -8.76 3.17 14.06
C PRO A 92 -8.80 1.68 13.66
N LEU A 93 -8.72 1.35 12.38
CA LEU A 93 -8.83 0.00 11.84
C LEU A 93 -7.48 -0.64 11.51
N LEU A 94 -6.36 0.06 11.74
CA LEU A 94 -5.02 -0.44 11.39
C LEU A 94 -4.67 -1.76 12.09
N ALA A 95 -5.12 -1.98 13.31
CA ALA A 95 -4.89 -3.25 14.01
C ALA A 95 -5.59 -4.42 13.29
N GLN A 96 -6.86 -4.25 12.92
CA GLN A 96 -7.63 -5.24 12.17
C GLN A 96 -7.05 -5.47 10.78
N TRP A 97 -6.57 -4.41 10.11
CA TRP A 97 -5.90 -4.48 8.81
C TRP A 97 -4.62 -5.32 8.86
N ARG A 98 -3.77 -5.09 9.86
CA ARG A 98 -2.56 -5.89 10.09
C ARG A 98 -2.89 -7.36 10.29
N THR A 99 -3.86 -7.65 11.15
CA THR A 99 -4.33 -9.02 11.41
C THR A 99 -4.83 -9.67 10.11
N GLN A 100 -5.62 -8.95 9.30
CA GLN A 100 -6.10 -9.48 8.01
C GLN A 100 -4.96 -9.90 7.10
N ILE A 101 -3.95 -9.05 6.90
CA ILE A 101 -2.82 -9.35 6.03
C ILE A 101 -1.97 -10.50 6.58
N GLN A 102 -1.78 -10.57 7.89
CA GLN A 102 -0.98 -11.61 8.53
C GLN A 102 -1.65 -13.00 8.47
N GLU A 103 -2.97 -13.06 8.67
CA GLU A 103 -3.73 -14.30 8.62
C GLU A 103 -4.00 -14.76 7.18
N GLN A 104 -4.32 -13.84 6.29
CA GLN A 104 -4.66 -14.11 4.90
C GLN A 104 -4.12 -13.00 4.00
N PRO A 105 -2.89 -13.14 3.49
CA PRO A 105 -2.25 -12.08 2.68
C PRO A 105 -2.93 -11.81 1.34
N ILE A 106 -3.66 -12.78 0.81
CA ILE A 106 -4.44 -12.67 -0.44
C ILE A 106 -5.92 -12.72 -0.08
N PHE A 107 -6.59 -11.60 -0.19
CA PHE A 107 -8.02 -11.45 0.12
C PHE A 107 -8.61 -10.35 -0.79
N ASP A 108 -9.91 -10.31 -0.88
CA ASP A 108 -10.67 -9.32 -1.64
C ASP A 108 -11.45 -8.35 -0.72
N LEU A 109 -12.13 -7.40 -1.33
CA LEU A 109 -12.92 -6.40 -0.62
C LEU A 109 -14.03 -7.03 0.23
N TYR A 110 -14.59 -8.17 -0.21
CA TYR A 110 -15.64 -8.88 0.53
C TYR A 110 -15.11 -9.42 1.87
N HIS A 111 -13.96 -10.09 1.86
CA HIS A 111 -13.34 -10.62 3.07
C HIS A 111 -13.00 -9.49 4.06
N TRP A 112 -12.45 -8.38 3.55
CA TRP A 112 -12.17 -7.21 4.38
C TRP A 112 -13.43 -6.59 4.95
N THR A 113 -14.50 -6.44 4.15
CA THR A 113 -15.79 -5.91 4.60
C THR A 113 -16.37 -6.75 5.72
N LYS A 114 -16.36 -8.08 5.56
CA LYS A 114 -16.85 -9.02 6.58
C LYS A 114 -16.05 -8.96 7.90
N ARG A 115 -14.77 -8.67 7.83
CA ARG A 115 -13.96 -8.47 9.05
C ARG A 115 -14.35 -7.21 9.82
N MET A 116 -14.78 -6.17 9.13
CA MET A 116 -15.22 -4.92 9.75
C MET A 116 -16.65 -5.03 10.31
N ASP A 117 -17.54 -5.69 9.59
CA ASP A 117 -18.98 -5.74 9.91
C ASP A 117 -19.67 -6.92 9.22
N ASP A 118 -20.62 -7.51 9.91
CA ASP A 118 -21.48 -8.58 9.36
C ASP A 118 -22.61 -8.05 8.45
N LYS A 119 -22.86 -6.74 8.48
CA LYS A 119 -23.88 -6.10 7.65
C LYS A 119 -23.34 -5.82 6.26
N GLU A 120 -24.17 -5.96 5.24
CA GLU A 120 -23.83 -5.68 3.84
C GLU A 120 -23.76 -4.17 3.56
N ARG A 121 -22.75 -3.50 4.14
CA ARG A 121 -22.50 -2.08 3.91
C ARG A 121 -21.29 -1.93 2.98
N LYS A 122 -21.43 -1.07 1.95
CA LYS A 122 -20.33 -0.81 1.02
C LYS A 122 -19.23 0.02 1.70
N PRO A 123 -18.00 -0.47 1.76
CA PRO A 123 -16.87 0.33 2.21
C PRO A 123 -16.38 1.26 1.09
N ILE A 124 -15.86 2.41 1.46
CA ILE A 124 -15.26 3.40 0.55
C ILE A 124 -14.01 4.02 1.17
N ILE A 125 -13.18 4.62 0.34
CA ILE A 125 -12.14 5.56 0.76
C ILE A 125 -12.74 6.97 0.67
N GLY A 126 -13.10 7.53 1.81
CA GLY A 126 -13.88 8.77 1.90
C GLY A 126 -13.01 10.04 1.92
N THR A 127 -13.70 11.17 1.95
CA THR A 127 -13.06 12.49 1.92
C THR A 127 -12.17 12.75 3.15
N GLU A 128 -12.59 12.31 4.32
CA GLU A 128 -11.82 12.46 5.56
C GLU A 128 -10.48 11.71 5.49
N GLU A 129 -10.47 10.54 4.84
CA GLU A 129 -9.23 9.78 4.62
C GLU A 129 -8.25 10.56 3.74
N SER A 130 -8.71 11.28 2.72
CA SER A 130 -7.81 12.12 1.90
C SER A 130 -7.09 13.19 2.71
N LEU A 131 -7.74 13.77 3.71
CA LEU A 131 -7.11 14.74 4.62
C LEU A 131 -6.04 14.08 5.50
N GLU A 132 -6.31 12.87 6.00
CA GLU A 132 -5.32 12.10 6.77
C GLU A 132 -4.13 11.70 5.90
N ILE A 133 -4.33 11.30 4.66
CA ILE A 133 -3.25 11.00 3.70
C ILE A 133 -2.35 12.23 3.51
N VAL A 134 -2.94 13.38 3.18
CA VAL A 134 -2.18 14.63 2.98
C VAL A 134 -1.41 15.01 4.23
N LYS A 135 -2.04 14.91 5.41
CA LYS A 135 -1.39 15.19 6.70
C LYS A 135 -0.19 14.28 6.96
N LYS A 136 -0.34 12.96 6.79
CA LYS A 136 0.75 11.98 6.96
C LYS A 136 1.92 12.28 6.02
N LEU A 137 1.64 12.62 4.78
CA LEU A 137 2.66 12.87 3.76
C LEU A 137 3.32 14.24 3.89
N SER A 138 2.67 15.22 4.54
CA SER A 138 3.28 16.53 4.83
C SER A 138 4.37 16.47 5.91
N LEU A 139 4.36 15.43 6.75
CA LEU A 139 5.40 15.22 7.76
C LEU A 139 6.70 14.75 7.10
N LYS A 140 7.83 15.05 7.72
CA LYS A 140 9.13 14.51 7.28
C LYS A 140 9.18 13.00 7.50
N SER A 141 9.94 12.30 6.65
CA SER A 141 10.26 10.89 6.87
C SER A 141 10.93 10.71 8.23
N TYR A 142 10.52 9.69 8.97
CA TYR A 142 11.08 9.38 10.29
C TYR A 142 12.51 8.85 10.20
N GLU A 143 12.77 7.97 9.22
CA GLU A 143 14.09 7.36 9.02
C GLU A 143 14.93 8.08 7.93
N GLY A 144 14.46 9.22 7.41
CA GLY A 144 15.20 10.04 6.44
C GLY A 144 15.20 9.49 5.01
N GLY A 145 14.54 8.37 4.76
CA GLY A 145 14.41 7.73 3.44
C GLY A 145 13.13 8.10 2.70
N TYR A 146 12.59 7.13 1.98
CA TYR A 146 11.30 7.25 1.32
C TYR A 146 10.15 7.19 2.35
N LYS A 147 9.05 7.89 2.04
CA LYS A 147 7.73 7.65 2.62
C LYS A 147 6.88 6.92 1.60
N VAL A 148 6.18 5.90 2.02
CA VAL A 148 5.29 5.13 1.16
C VAL A 148 3.87 5.25 1.65
N MET A 149 2.97 5.67 0.76
CA MET A 149 1.52 5.59 0.94
C MET A 149 0.99 4.45 0.06
N LEU A 150 0.64 3.35 0.69
CA LEU A 150 0.00 2.22 0.01
C LEU A 150 -1.52 2.36 0.13
N ILE A 151 -2.19 2.49 -1.00
CA ILE A 151 -3.65 2.62 -1.10
C ILE A 151 -4.19 1.34 -1.71
N TRP A 152 -4.85 0.52 -0.90
CA TRP A 152 -5.46 -0.71 -1.35
C TRP A 152 -6.91 -0.47 -1.78
N MET A 153 -7.35 -1.12 -2.86
CA MET A 153 -8.64 -0.90 -3.53
C MET A 153 -8.84 0.58 -3.89
N ALA A 154 -7.89 1.14 -4.63
CA ALA A 154 -7.90 2.55 -5.01
C ALA A 154 -9.15 2.97 -5.79
N GLU A 155 -9.79 2.02 -6.48
CA GLU A 155 -11.07 2.19 -7.19
C GLU A 155 -12.26 2.49 -6.27
N GLU A 156 -12.15 2.21 -4.98
CA GLU A 156 -13.20 2.51 -4.00
C GLU A 156 -13.09 3.94 -3.41
N MET A 157 -12.19 4.78 -3.95
CA MET A 157 -12.18 6.20 -3.62
C MET A 157 -13.45 6.87 -4.12
N ASN A 158 -14.08 7.67 -3.27
CA ASN A 158 -15.11 8.58 -3.78
C ASN A 158 -14.47 9.72 -4.60
N ALA A 159 -15.26 10.34 -5.49
CA ALA A 159 -14.76 11.38 -6.40
C ALA A 159 -14.08 12.54 -5.66
N THR A 160 -14.58 12.93 -4.49
CA THR A 160 -14.01 14.03 -3.70
C THR A 160 -12.64 13.65 -3.14
N CYS A 161 -12.48 12.41 -2.64
CA CYS A 161 -11.19 11.90 -2.19
C CYS A 161 -10.19 11.85 -3.34
N ALA A 162 -10.57 11.23 -4.46
CA ALA A 162 -9.71 11.13 -5.64
C ALA A 162 -9.23 12.51 -6.12
N ASN A 163 -10.15 13.47 -6.27
CA ASN A 163 -9.80 14.83 -6.69
C ASN A 163 -8.84 15.56 -5.72
N LYS A 164 -8.99 15.34 -4.42
CA LYS A 164 -8.06 15.91 -3.43
C LYS A 164 -6.67 15.31 -3.52
N LEU A 165 -6.56 14.02 -3.85
CA LEU A 165 -5.28 13.36 -3.96
C LEU A 165 -4.56 13.65 -5.28
N LEU A 166 -5.26 14.07 -6.35
CA LEU A 166 -4.63 14.38 -7.64
C LEU A 166 -3.48 15.38 -7.50
N LYS A 167 -3.65 16.44 -6.72
CA LYS A 167 -2.61 17.47 -6.54
C LYS A 167 -1.32 16.89 -5.93
N ILE A 168 -1.45 16.04 -4.90
CA ILE A 168 -0.29 15.46 -4.23
C ILE A 168 0.30 14.29 -5.04
N LEU A 169 -0.50 13.67 -5.92
CA LEU A 169 -0.03 12.67 -6.87
C LEU A 169 0.76 13.30 -8.02
N GLU A 170 0.36 14.49 -8.49
CA GLU A 170 1.07 15.23 -9.54
C GLU A 170 2.38 15.84 -9.02
N GLU A 171 2.36 16.42 -7.84
CA GLU A 171 3.51 17.09 -7.21
C GLU A 171 3.74 16.55 -5.78
N PRO A 172 4.23 15.32 -5.63
CA PRO A 172 4.43 14.73 -4.31
C PRO A 172 5.59 15.40 -3.58
N PRO A 173 5.57 15.43 -2.25
CA PRO A 173 6.73 15.80 -1.45
C PRO A 173 7.94 14.92 -1.80
N ALA A 174 9.14 15.45 -1.63
CA ALA A 174 10.38 14.73 -1.94
C ALA A 174 10.42 13.35 -1.26
N LYS A 175 10.90 12.34 -1.98
CA LYS A 175 10.98 10.94 -1.54
C LYS A 175 9.66 10.36 -1.05
N THR A 176 8.54 10.77 -1.65
CA THR A 176 7.21 10.20 -1.39
C THR A 176 6.81 9.28 -2.53
N LEU A 177 6.38 8.07 -2.20
CA LEU A 177 5.91 7.06 -3.15
C LEU A 177 4.45 6.73 -2.87
N PHE A 178 3.64 6.72 -3.93
CA PHE A 178 2.29 6.20 -3.90
C PHE A 178 2.25 4.83 -4.57
N LEU A 179 1.78 3.83 -3.86
CA LEU A 179 1.50 2.51 -4.41
C LEU A 179 0.00 2.30 -4.38
N LEU A 180 -0.61 2.36 -5.56
CA LEU A 180 -2.04 2.12 -5.74
C LEU A 180 -2.24 0.65 -6.06
N VAL A 181 -3.04 -0.03 -5.27
CA VAL A 181 -3.36 -1.45 -5.48
C VAL A 181 -4.83 -1.57 -5.85
N THR A 182 -5.13 -2.24 -6.95
CA THR A 182 -6.49 -2.43 -7.46
C THR A 182 -6.69 -3.87 -7.96
N ASP A 183 -7.90 -4.38 -7.78
CA ASP A 183 -8.31 -5.67 -8.32
C ASP A 183 -9.06 -5.54 -9.67
N VAL A 184 -9.20 -4.32 -10.17
CA VAL A 184 -9.77 -4.08 -11.49
C VAL A 184 -8.67 -4.16 -12.54
N PRO A 185 -8.77 -5.05 -13.55
CA PRO A 185 -7.79 -5.10 -14.61
C PRO A 185 -7.77 -3.78 -15.37
N CYS A 186 -6.57 -3.24 -15.65
CA CYS A 186 -6.43 -2.11 -16.56
C CYS A 186 -7.15 -2.44 -17.87
N ARG A 187 -8.15 -1.64 -18.23
CA ARG A 187 -8.71 -1.71 -19.60
C ARG A 187 -7.66 -1.15 -20.55
N SER A 188 -7.09 -2.04 -21.34
CA SER A 188 -6.23 -1.70 -22.46
C SER A 188 -7.00 -0.89 -23.51
#